data_5e47a75684694ff24c19f837e2fe81bc
#
_entry.id   5e47a75684694ff24c19f837e2fe81bc
#
_cell.length_a   1.000
_cell.length_b   1.000
_cell.length_c   1.000
_cell.angle_alpha   90.00
_cell.angle_beta   90.00
_cell.angle_gamma   90.00
#
_symmetry.space_group_name_H-M   'P 1'
#
loop_
_entity.id
_entity.type
_entity.pdbx_description
1 polymer ?
#
loop_
_entity_poly.entity_id
_entity_poly.type
_entity_poly.pdbx_seq_one_letter_code
_entity_poly.pdbx_strand_id
1 'polypeptide(L)'
;NDVEKRSIISAMFDAGMRKTNLLERPIAAALGAGTSFDEAYGSMIVDMGAGATDIAVLSMGQVAVSDCVALGGDYFDDAIIRYLRKKHNLLIGERTAEELKINLGSAVPKADEVAMDVTGRNLISGLPKTLTVTTSEIYEALKEPVDDLIECIQGVLEHTPPQLANDVFDEGIVFTGGASALSGLAEAVYDVLHVPCAVADDPQVCVAMGCGRVVDEPNIYKHLLGDKRRI
;
A
#
# COMPACT_ATOMS: atom_id res chain seq x y z
N ASN A 1 16.42 0.16 -9.26
CA ASN A 1 17.31 0.42 -10.40
C ASN A 1 18.00 -0.86 -10.86
N ASP A 2 18.75 -0.82 -12.00
CA ASP A 2 19.38 -2.02 -12.58
C ASP A 2 20.44 -2.65 -11.65
N VAL A 3 21.10 -1.86 -10.80
CA VAL A 3 22.10 -2.36 -9.84
C VAL A 3 21.41 -3.20 -8.76
N GLU A 4 20.29 -2.74 -8.24
CA GLU A 4 19.50 -3.47 -7.24
C GLU A 4 18.92 -4.76 -7.83
N LYS A 5 18.37 -4.71 -9.05
CA LYS A 5 17.88 -5.89 -9.77
C LYS A 5 18.98 -6.96 -9.91
N ARG A 6 20.18 -6.55 -10.30
CA ARG A 6 21.34 -7.47 -10.40
C ARG A 6 21.77 -8.02 -9.05
N SER A 7 21.79 -7.19 -8.01
CA SER A 7 22.16 -7.62 -6.66
C SER A 7 21.20 -8.69 -6.12
N ILE A 8 19.89 -8.52 -6.35
CA ILE A 8 18.88 -9.52 -5.97
C ILE A 8 19.12 -10.83 -6.73
N ILE A 9 19.33 -10.76 -8.06
CA ILE A 9 19.59 -11.97 -8.87
C ILE A 9 20.86 -12.68 -8.40
N SER A 10 21.97 -11.93 -8.13
CA SER A 10 23.21 -12.50 -7.63
C SER A 10 23.00 -13.20 -6.28
N ALA A 11 22.33 -12.54 -5.33
CA ALA A 11 22.05 -13.12 -4.02
C ALA A 11 21.23 -14.42 -4.13
N MET A 12 20.29 -14.52 -5.08
CA MET A 12 19.52 -15.74 -5.30
C MET A 12 20.39 -16.86 -5.89
N PHE A 13 21.31 -16.55 -6.81
CA PHE A 13 22.27 -17.54 -7.31
C PHE A 13 23.23 -18.02 -6.21
N ASP A 14 23.73 -17.11 -5.36
CA ASP A 14 24.58 -17.44 -4.22
C ASP A 14 23.84 -18.33 -3.20
N ALA A 15 22.52 -18.15 -3.07
CA ALA A 15 21.66 -19.03 -2.27
C ALA A 15 21.35 -20.39 -2.95
N GLY A 16 21.90 -20.67 -4.14
CA GLY A 16 21.77 -21.95 -4.85
C GLY A 16 20.60 -22.02 -5.84
N MET A 17 19.95 -20.92 -6.16
CA MET A 17 18.88 -20.90 -7.16
C MET A 17 19.43 -21.07 -8.57
N ARG A 18 18.84 -21.98 -9.35
CA ARG A 18 19.26 -22.24 -10.74
C ARG A 18 18.70 -21.25 -11.74
N LYS A 19 17.58 -20.63 -11.40
CA LYS A 19 16.88 -19.68 -12.25
C LYS A 19 16.12 -18.68 -11.38
N THR A 20 16.32 -17.41 -11.65
CA THR A 20 15.63 -16.32 -11.00
C THR A 20 15.04 -15.40 -12.07
N ASN A 21 13.78 -15.07 -11.95
CA ASN A 21 13.12 -14.06 -12.77
C ASN A 21 12.63 -12.95 -11.83
N LEU A 22 12.59 -11.72 -12.32
CA LEU A 22 12.02 -10.58 -11.61
C LEU A 22 10.68 -10.25 -12.26
N LEU A 23 9.70 -9.96 -11.42
CA LEU A 23 8.39 -9.45 -11.79
C LEU A 23 8.21 -8.09 -11.10
N GLU A 24 7.71 -7.11 -11.81
CA GLU A 24 7.42 -5.81 -11.21
C GLU A 24 6.28 -5.93 -10.21
N ARG A 25 6.42 -5.31 -9.05
CA ARG A 25 5.50 -5.47 -7.93
C ARG A 25 4.07 -5.03 -8.27
N PRO A 26 3.82 -3.90 -8.95
CA PRO A 26 2.48 -3.53 -9.38
C PRO A 26 1.82 -4.55 -10.32
N ILE A 27 2.59 -5.17 -11.22
CA ILE A 27 2.09 -6.23 -12.10
C ILE A 27 1.71 -7.47 -11.29
N ALA A 28 2.56 -7.87 -10.34
CA ALA A 28 2.25 -8.99 -9.45
C ALA A 28 0.99 -8.70 -8.62
N ALA A 29 0.85 -7.48 -8.08
CA ALA A 29 -0.33 -7.06 -7.32
C ALA A 29 -1.61 -7.13 -8.17
N ALA A 30 -1.57 -6.59 -9.39
CA ALA A 30 -2.71 -6.61 -10.33
C ALA A 30 -3.11 -8.04 -10.71
N LEU A 31 -2.13 -8.91 -11.04
CA LEU A 31 -2.38 -10.33 -11.28
C LEU A 31 -3.07 -10.99 -10.08
N GLY A 32 -2.55 -10.77 -8.87
CA GLY A 32 -3.10 -11.35 -7.66
C GLY A 32 -4.51 -10.87 -7.35
N ALA A 33 -4.78 -9.59 -7.53
CA ALA A 33 -6.10 -8.97 -7.38
C ALA A 33 -7.11 -9.41 -8.46
N GLY A 34 -6.63 -10.02 -9.55
CA GLY A 34 -7.49 -10.38 -10.69
C GLY A 34 -7.88 -9.18 -11.56
N THR A 35 -7.14 -8.08 -11.47
CA THR A 35 -7.34 -6.89 -12.29
C THR A 35 -6.89 -7.18 -13.73
N SER A 36 -7.71 -6.84 -14.71
CA SER A 36 -7.36 -6.91 -16.13
C SER A 36 -6.46 -5.73 -16.48
N PHE A 37 -5.31 -5.99 -17.09
CA PHE A 37 -4.36 -4.97 -17.53
C PHE A 37 -3.63 -5.34 -18.84
N ASP A 38 -3.97 -6.48 -19.42
CA ASP A 38 -3.40 -6.98 -20.67
C ASP A 38 -3.98 -6.29 -21.91
N GLU A 39 -5.11 -5.64 -21.77
CA GLU A 39 -5.79 -4.92 -22.83
C GLU A 39 -5.26 -3.49 -22.99
N ALA A 40 -5.68 -2.81 -24.08
CA ALA A 40 -5.24 -1.45 -24.41
C ALA A 40 -6.03 -0.37 -23.66
N TYR A 41 -6.30 -0.57 -22.37
CA TYR A 41 -6.88 0.43 -21.48
C TYR A 41 -6.04 0.58 -20.20
N GLY A 42 -6.22 1.69 -19.50
CA GLY A 42 -5.49 2.00 -18.27
C GLY A 42 -6.17 1.41 -17.04
N SER A 43 -5.44 0.64 -16.24
CA SER A 43 -5.88 0.16 -14.93
C SER A 43 -4.94 0.68 -13.85
N MET A 44 -5.46 1.24 -12.76
CA MET A 44 -4.62 1.75 -11.68
C MET A 44 -4.60 0.79 -10.49
N ILE A 45 -3.40 0.48 -10.02
CA ILE A 45 -3.16 -0.34 -8.85
C ILE A 45 -2.37 0.46 -7.81
N VAL A 46 -2.78 0.36 -6.54
CA VAL A 46 -2.10 0.97 -5.39
C VAL A 46 -1.79 -0.14 -4.40
N ASP A 47 -0.53 -0.59 -4.35
CA ASP A 47 -0.10 -1.66 -3.45
C ASP A 47 0.56 -1.07 -2.20
N MET A 48 -0.18 -1.09 -1.09
CA MET A 48 0.20 -0.49 0.19
C MET A 48 0.84 -1.54 1.11
N GLY A 49 2.16 -1.60 1.08
CA GLY A 49 2.94 -2.46 1.99
C GLY A 49 3.11 -1.86 3.39
N ALA A 50 4.00 -2.45 4.20
CA ALA A 50 4.38 -1.91 5.50
C ALA A 50 5.24 -0.64 5.36
N GLY A 51 6.36 -0.70 4.63
CA GLY A 51 7.30 0.42 4.53
C GLY A 51 7.09 1.33 3.31
N ALA A 52 6.38 0.89 2.28
CA ALA A 52 6.21 1.65 1.04
C ALA A 52 4.89 1.31 0.34
N THR A 53 4.44 2.26 -0.47
CA THR A 53 3.30 2.12 -1.37
C THR A 53 3.78 2.28 -2.81
N ASP A 54 3.47 1.30 -3.65
CA ASP A 54 3.66 1.35 -5.09
C ASP A 54 2.34 1.77 -5.76
N ILE A 55 2.38 2.87 -6.50
CA ILE A 55 1.24 3.43 -7.23
C ILE A 55 1.57 3.31 -8.72
N ALA A 56 0.74 2.61 -9.49
CA ALA A 56 1.03 2.39 -10.90
C ALA A 56 -0.22 2.37 -11.77
N VAL A 57 -0.11 2.93 -12.97
CA VAL A 57 -1.05 2.74 -14.07
C VAL A 57 -0.48 1.70 -15.02
N LEU A 58 -1.25 0.66 -15.25
CA LEU A 58 -0.90 -0.49 -16.09
C LEU A 58 -1.71 -0.45 -17.38
N SER A 59 -1.10 -0.86 -18.48
CA SER A 59 -1.77 -1.03 -19.77
C SER A 59 -0.96 -1.98 -20.66
N MET A 60 -1.62 -2.79 -21.47
CA MET A 60 -0.99 -3.72 -22.42
C MET A 60 0.07 -4.63 -21.76
N GLY A 61 -0.20 -5.09 -20.56
CA GLY A 61 0.71 -5.95 -19.79
C GLY A 61 1.96 -5.26 -19.25
N GLN A 62 2.02 -3.93 -19.22
CA GLN A 62 3.19 -3.16 -18.79
C GLN A 62 2.82 -2.02 -17.85
N VAL A 63 3.81 -1.55 -17.09
CA VAL A 63 3.70 -0.34 -16.30
C VAL A 63 3.86 0.87 -17.21
N ALA A 64 2.81 1.67 -17.36
CA ALA A 64 2.83 2.91 -18.14
C ALA A 64 3.41 4.08 -17.35
N VAL A 65 2.94 4.27 -16.11
CA VAL A 65 3.42 5.28 -15.17
C VAL A 65 3.44 4.65 -13.78
N SER A 66 4.45 4.95 -12.99
CA SER A 66 4.48 4.50 -11.58
C SER A 66 5.31 5.43 -10.71
N ASP A 67 4.94 5.43 -9.44
CA ASP A 67 5.75 6.01 -8.36
C ASP A 67 5.79 5.03 -7.17
N CYS A 68 6.86 5.12 -6.37
CA CYS A 68 7.03 4.32 -5.15
C CYS A 68 7.38 5.26 -4.01
N VAL A 69 6.47 5.36 -3.05
CA VAL A 69 6.56 6.31 -1.95
C VAL A 69 6.71 5.60 -0.60
N ALA A 70 7.44 6.20 0.34
CA ALA A 70 7.64 5.65 1.69
C ALA A 70 6.42 5.93 2.61
N LEU A 71 5.23 5.71 2.11
CA LEU A 71 3.95 5.91 2.80
C LEU A 71 3.24 4.56 2.99
N GLY A 72 3.85 3.66 3.75
CA GLY A 72 3.27 2.35 4.07
C GLY A 72 2.63 2.32 5.45
N GLY A 73 2.26 1.12 5.92
CA GLY A 73 1.65 0.89 7.23
C GLY A 73 2.46 1.46 8.39
N ASP A 74 3.79 1.42 8.30
CA ASP A 74 4.72 1.95 9.33
C ASP A 74 4.62 3.48 9.43
N TYR A 75 4.38 4.18 8.32
CA TYR A 75 4.19 5.64 8.32
C TYR A 75 2.91 6.04 9.08
N PHE A 76 1.85 5.25 8.95
CA PHE A 76 0.60 5.43 9.69
C PHE A 76 0.81 5.13 11.18
N ASP A 77 1.58 4.10 11.53
CA ASP A 77 1.91 3.78 12.93
C ASP A 77 2.73 4.89 13.59
N ASP A 78 3.71 5.43 12.86
CA ASP A 78 4.49 6.58 13.32
C ASP A 78 3.63 7.83 13.54
N ALA A 79 2.62 8.06 12.71
CA ALA A 79 1.69 9.17 12.91
C ALA A 79 0.89 9.01 14.21
N ILE A 80 0.41 7.80 14.52
CA ILE A 80 -0.27 7.49 15.79
C ILE A 80 0.66 7.72 16.97
N ILE A 81 1.93 7.24 16.90
CA ILE A 81 2.93 7.45 17.95
C ILE A 81 3.16 8.95 18.17
N ARG A 82 3.36 9.71 17.09
CA ARG A 82 3.56 11.18 17.16
C ARG A 82 2.34 11.89 17.77
N TYR A 83 1.14 11.48 17.40
CA TYR A 83 -0.10 12.07 17.92
C TYR A 83 -0.26 11.84 19.42
N LEU A 84 -0.13 10.60 19.90
CA LEU A 84 -0.26 10.27 21.32
C LEU A 84 0.85 10.92 22.15
N ARG A 85 2.05 11.01 21.61
CA ARG A 85 3.15 11.73 22.22
C ARG A 85 2.84 13.22 22.38
N LYS A 86 2.30 13.87 21.34
CA LYS A 86 2.01 15.32 21.35
C LYS A 86 0.80 15.66 22.21
N LYS A 87 -0.28 14.89 22.10
CA LYS A 87 -1.56 15.19 22.76
C LYS A 87 -1.58 14.73 24.23
N HIS A 88 -1.01 13.56 24.52
CA HIS A 88 -1.14 12.91 25.83
C HIS A 88 0.18 12.77 26.59
N ASN A 89 1.32 13.21 26.03
CA ASN A 89 2.66 12.95 26.54
C ASN A 89 2.90 11.45 26.80
N LEU A 90 2.32 10.59 25.98
CA LEU A 90 2.40 9.14 26.07
C LEU A 90 3.27 8.61 24.94
N LEU A 91 4.34 7.88 25.27
CA LEU A 91 5.16 7.17 24.32
C LEU A 91 4.74 5.70 24.30
N ILE A 92 4.29 5.23 23.13
CA ILE A 92 3.96 3.83 22.87
C ILE A 92 4.97 3.23 21.89
N GLY A 93 5.01 1.89 21.79
CA GLY A 93 5.82 1.17 20.81
C GLY A 93 5.07 0.98 19.47
N GLU A 94 5.82 0.63 18.43
CA GLU A 94 5.31 0.38 17.08
C GLU A 94 4.18 -0.66 17.06
N ARG A 95 4.36 -1.81 17.72
CA ARG A 95 3.34 -2.85 17.81
C ARG A 95 2.03 -2.34 18.42
N THR A 96 2.10 -1.50 19.44
CA THR A 96 0.90 -0.91 20.06
C THR A 96 0.21 0.08 19.12
N ALA A 97 0.99 0.82 18.34
CA ALA A 97 0.46 1.72 17.32
C ALA A 97 -0.24 0.94 16.20
N GLU A 98 0.35 -0.15 15.74
CA GLU A 98 -0.26 -1.06 14.76
C GLU A 98 -1.57 -1.68 15.30
N GLU A 99 -1.58 -2.14 16.55
CA GLU A 99 -2.80 -2.65 17.20
C GLU A 99 -3.90 -1.57 17.26
N LEU A 100 -3.56 -0.31 17.55
CA LEU A 100 -4.50 0.82 17.51
C LEU A 100 -5.01 1.10 16.10
N LYS A 101 -4.12 1.11 15.10
CA LYS A 101 -4.48 1.29 13.69
C LYS A 101 -5.47 0.23 13.23
N ILE A 102 -5.22 -1.04 13.54
CA ILE A 102 -6.05 -2.17 13.13
C ILE A 102 -7.43 -2.11 13.79
N ASN A 103 -7.48 -1.81 15.10
CA ASN A 103 -8.73 -1.89 15.86
C ASN A 103 -9.57 -0.62 15.80
N LEU A 104 -8.94 0.55 15.78
CA LEU A 104 -9.60 1.86 15.86
C LEU A 104 -9.44 2.69 14.59
N GLY A 105 -8.46 2.37 13.72
CA GLY A 105 -8.11 3.16 12.55
C GLY A 105 -9.25 3.31 11.55
N SER A 106 -9.36 4.52 11.01
CA SER A 106 -10.24 4.84 9.90
C SER A 106 -9.70 6.03 9.13
N ALA A 107 -9.85 5.99 7.81
CA ALA A 107 -9.55 7.11 6.93
C ALA A 107 -10.71 8.13 6.82
N VAL A 108 -11.90 7.76 7.30
CA VAL A 108 -13.09 8.63 7.36
C VAL A 108 -13.65 8.67 8.78
N PRO A 109 -14.39 9.73 9.15
CA PRO A 109 -15.04 9.80 10.46
C PRO A 109 -16.04 8.65 10.64
N LYS A 110 -15.99 7.96 11.79
CA LYS A 110 -16.96 6.92 12.14
C LYS A 110 -18.07 7.50 13.01
N ALA A 111 -19.32 7.04 12.77
CA ALA A 111 -20.46 7.43 13.59
C ALA A 111 -20.39 6.81 15.01
N ASP A 112 -19.89 5.57 15.10
CA ASP A 112 -19.76 4.85 16.36
C ASP A 112 -18.35 5.06 16.95
N GLU A 113 -18.32 5.56 18.18
CA GLU A 113 -17.05 5.76 18.89
C GLU A 113 -16.70 4.49 19.69
N VAL A 114 -15.61 3.85 19.28
CA VAL A 114 -15.00 2.72 19.97
C VAL A 114 -13.76 3.22 20.71
N ALA A 115 -13.50 2.64 21.88
CA ALA A 115 -12.34 3.01 22.70
C ALA A 115 -11.53 1.78 23.10
N MET A 116 -10.22 1.98 23.27
CA MET A 116 -9.27 0.95 23.67
C MET A 116 -8.28 1.51 24.70
N ASP A 117 -7.99 0.74 25.73
CA ASP A 117 -6.98 1.11 26.73
C ASP A 117 -5.58 0.77 26.24
N VAL A 118 -4.70 1.75 26.31
CA VAL A 118 -3.31 1.67 25.88
C VAL A 118 -2.37 2.03 27.01
N THR A 119 -1.37 1.20 27.23
CA THR A 119 -0.33 1.46 28.23
C THR A 119 0.96 1.87 27.54
N GLY A 120 1.52 3.00 27.96
CA GLY A 120 2.77 3.53 27.47
C GLY A 120 3.57 4.22 28.56
N ARG A 121 4.70 4.81 28.19
CA ARG A 121 5.53 5.60 29.09
C ARG A 121 5.08 7.05 29.09
N ASN A 122 4.69 7.57 30.25
CA ASN A 122 4.45 8.99 30.41
C ASN A 122 5.77 9.78 30.34
N LEU A 123 5.87 10.71 29.40
CA LEU A 123 7.10 11.47 29.15
C LEU A 123 7.40 12.53 30.19
N ILE A 124 6.42 12.92 31.04
CA ILE A 124 6.60 13.90 32.12
C ILE A 124 7.12 13.20 33.39
N SER A 125 6.48 12.09 33.80
CA SER A 125 6.81 11.39 35.03
C SER A 125 7.85 10.27 34.84
N GLY A 126 8.05 9.79 33.58
CA GLY A 126 8.87 8.63 33.26
C GLY A 126 8.23 7.28 33.59
N LEU A 127 7.05 7.27 34.22
CA LEU A 127 6.38 6.07 34.72
C LEU A 127 5.40 5.51 33.70
N PRO A 128 5.02 4.21 33.78
CA PRO A 128 3.92 3.65 33.01
C PRO A 128 2.61 4.40 33.27
N LYS A 129 1.84 4.62 32.21
CA LYS A 129 0.52 5.25 32.27
C LYS A 129 -0.41 4.54 31.30
N THR A 130 -1.60 4.21 31.74
CA THR A 130 -2.68 3.72 30.86
C THR A 130 -3.60 4.89 30.51
N LEU A 131 -4.02 4.92 29.25
CA LEU A 131 -4.91 5.92 28.67
C LEU A 131 -5.94 5.20 27.79
N THR A 132 -7.17 5.65 27.83
CA THR A 132 -8.21 5.23 26.89
C THR A 132 -8.12 6.10 25.64
N VAL A 133 -7.93 5.47 24.48
CA VAL A 133 -7.83 6.12 23.16
C VAL A 133 -9.06 5.76 22.34
N THR A 134 -9.60 6.72 21.60
CA THR A 134 -10.85 6.57 20.85
C THR A 134 -10.64 6.53 19.32
N THR A 135 -11.64 6.04 18.58
CA THR A 135 -11.64 6.06 17.10
C THR A 135 -11.46 7.47 16.55
N SER A 136 -12.08 8.47 17.17
CA SER A 136 -11.95 9.88 16.75
C SER A 136 -10.51 10.38 16.88
N GLU A 137 -9.78 9.97 17.92
CA GLU A 137 -8.38 10.36 18.12
C GLU A 137 -7.46 9.69 17.08
N ILE A 138 -7.70 8.42 16.76
CA ILE A 138 -6.91 7.72 15.74
C ILE A 138 -7.21 8.27 14.34
N TYR A 139 -8.48 8.58 14.03
CA TYR A 139 -8.83 9.27 12.80
C TYR A 139 -8.08 10.61 12.66
N GLU A 140 -8.04 11.43 13.72
CA GLU A 140 -7.30 12.70 13.74
C GLU A 140 -5.79 12.49 13.49
N ALA A 141 -5.21 11.41 14.05
CA ALA A 141 -3.82 11.05 13.85
C ALA A 141 -3.50 10.60 12.42
N LEU A 142 -4.45 9.93 11.77
CA LEU A 142 -4.28 9.34 10.44
C LEU A 142 -4.64 10.30 9.29
N LYS A 143 -5.23 11.45 9.58
CA LYS A 143 -5.69 12.39 8.54
C LYS A 143 -4.55 12.84 7.64
N GLU A 144 -3.44 13.33 8.22
CA GLU A 144 -2.27 13.78 7.45
C GLU A 144 -1.68 12.65 6.58
N PRO A 145 -1.40 11.42 7.09
CA PRO A 145 -0.96 10.30 6.26
C PRO A 145 -1.91 9.92 5.12
N VAL A 146 -3.22 10.01 5.32
CA VAL A 146 -4.21 9.73 4.28
C VAL A 146 -4.18 10.82 3.21
N ASP A 147 -4.12 12.10 3.63
CA ASP A 147 -4.02 13.23 2.70
C ASP A 147 -2.73 13.13 1.85
N ASP A 148 -1.58 12.82 2.47
CA ASP A 148 -0.30 12.60 1.77
C ASP A 148 -0.40 11.47 0.72
N LEU A 149 -1.07 10.37 1.06
CA LEU A 149 -1.28 9.26 0.13
C LEU A 149 -2.14 9.69 -1.07
N ILE A 150 -3.23 10.43 -0.82
CA ILE A 150 -4.11 10.94 -1.87
C ILE A 150 -3.36 11.88 -2.81
N GLU A 151 -2.51 12.76 -2.29
CA GLU A 151 -1.66 13.64 -3.10
C GLU A 151 -0.71 12.83 -4.00
N CYS A 152 -0.12 11.74 -3.48
CA CYS A 152 0.74 10.88 -4.30
C CYS A 152 -0.03 10.17 -5.41
N ILE A 153 -1.25 9.67 -5.13
CA ILE A 153 -2.13 9.04 -6.15
C ILE A 153 -2.48 10.06 -7.23
N GLN A 154 -2.88 11.26 -6.84
CA GLN A 154 -3.18 12.36 -7.75
C GLN A 154 -1.96 12.69 -8.64
N GLY A 155 -0.77 12.76 -8.04
CA GLY A 155 0.47 13.03 -8.78
C GLY A 155 0.76 11.99 -9.88
N VAL A 156 0.49 10.70 -9.63
CA VAL A 156 0.63 9.67 -10.67
C VAL A 156 -0.42 9.85 -11.78
N LEU A 157 -1.68 10.18 -11.43
CA LEU A 157 -2.73 10.46 -12.42
C LEU A 157 -2.39 11.65 -13.31
N GLU A 158 -1.83 12.73 -12.73
CA GLU A 158 -1.40 13.94 -13.47
C GLU A 158 -0.28 13.64 -14.48
N HIS A 159 0.58 12.68 -14.19
CA HIS A 159 1.65 12.25 -15.11
C HIS A 159 1.21 11.17 -16.10
N THR A 160 -0.01 10.65 -15.95
CA THR A 160 -0.55 9.61 -16.81
C THR A 160 -1.05 10.19 -18.13
N PRO A 161 -0.76 9.55 -19.29
CA PRO A 161 -1.32 9.95 -20.58
C PRO A 161 -2.83 10.11 -20.52
N PRO A 162 -3.43 11.16 -21.13
CA PRO A 162 -4.86 11.48 -20.98
C PRO A 162 -5.82 10.34 -21.30
N GLN A 163 -5.50 9.50 -22.27
CA GLN A 163 -6.34 8.35 -22.62
C GLN A 163 -6.38 7.33 -21.47
N LEU A 164 -5.21 6.96 -20.93
CA LEU A 164 -5.13 6.01 -19.81
C LEU A 164 -5.71 6.60 -18.53
N ALA A 165 -5.57 7.91 -18.31
CA ALA A 165 -6.19 8.58 -17.17
C ALA A 165 -7.73 8.51 -17.25
N ASN A 166 -8.32 8.73 -18.43
CA ASN A 166 -9.77 8.57 -18.64
C ASN A 166 -10.22 7.14 -18.33
N ASP A 167 -9.45 6.13 -18.81
CA ASP A 167 -9.76 4.74 -18.51
C ASP A 167 -9.77 4.47 -17.00
N VAL A 168 -8.80 5.04 -16.24
CA VAL A 168 -8.76 4.92 -14.78
C VAL A 168 -9.97 5.60 -14.13
N PHE A 169 -10.47 6.71 -14.67
CA PHE A 169 -11.70 7.35 -14.17
C PHE A 169 -12.94 6.48 -14.37
N ASP A 170 -12.96 5.66 -15.43
CA ASP A 170 -14.08 4.76 -15.73
C ASP A 170 -13.97 3.42 -14.97
N GLU A 171 -12.79 2.80 -14.95
CA GLU A 171 -12.54 1.47 -14.34
C GLU A 171 -12.24 1.54 -12.84
N GLY A 172 -11.63 2.65 -12.38
CA GLY A 172 -11.32 2.87 -10.97
C GLY A 172 -9.90 2.48 -10.55
N ILE A 173 -9.68 2.58 -9.24
CA ILE A 173 -8.41 2.27 -8.56
C ILE A 173 -8.59 1.02 -7.71
N VAL A 174 -7.69 0.05 -7.86
CA VAL A 174 -7.67 -1.16 -7.03
C VAL A 174 -6.56 -1.06 -6.00
N PHE A 175 -6.94 -1.17 -4.72
CA PHE A 175 -6.02 -1.17 -3.59
C PHE A 175 -5.63 -2.59 -3.20
N THR A 176 -4.34 -2.82 -2.97
CA THR A 176 -3.75 -4.08 -2.49
C THR A 176 -2.74 -3.80 -1.38
N GLY A 177 -2.18 -4.86 -0.79
CA GLY A 177 -1.25 -4.75 0.33
C GLY A 177 -1.94 -4.60 1.68
N GLY A 178 -1.23 -4.92 2.77
CA GLY A 178 -1.82 -4.99 4.10
C GLY A 178 -2.34 -3.66 4.64
N ALA A 179 -1.69 -2.54 4.30
CA ALA A 179 -2.10 -1.23 4.76
C ALA A 179 -3.38 -0.71 4.08
N SER A 180 -3.75 -1.26 2.91
CA SER A 180 -5.00 -0.92 2.22
C SER A 180 -6.26 -1.38 2.96
N ALA A 181 -6.10 -2.29 3.94
CA ALA A 181 -7.20 -2.74 4.80
C ALA A 181 -7.67 -1.68 5.81
N LEU A 182 -7.07 -0.49 5.84
CA LEU A 182 -7.53 0.62 6.67
C LEU A 182 -8.98 0.97 6.33
N SER A 183 -9.83 0.94 7.35
CA SER A 183 -11.27 1.23 7.19
C SER A 183 -11.52 2.58 6.55
N GLY A 184 -12.40 2.65 5.54
CA GLY A 184 -12.77 3.89 4.86
C GLY A 184 -11.71 4.47 3.90
N LEU A 185 -10.59 3.76 3.63
CA LEU A 185 -9.55 4.27 2.76
C LEU A 185 -10.04 4.54 1.33
N ALA A 186 -10.72 3.55 0.74
CA ALA A 186 -11.29 3.68 -0.60
C ALA A 186 -12.31 4.84 -0.69
N GLU A 187 -13.11 5.03 0.37
CA GLU A 187 -14.07 6.12 0.50
C GLU A 187 -13.36 7.47 0.56
N ALA A 188 -12.33 7.61 1.40
CA ALA A 188 -11.56 8.86 1.52
C ALA A 188 -10.90 9.28 0.20
N VAL A 189 -10.36 8.31 -0.55
CA VAL A 189 -9.77 8.57 -1.87
C VAL A 189 -10.84 8.96 -2.88
N TYR A 190 -11.99 8.27 -2.88
CA TYR A 190 -13.12 8.59 -3.75
C TYR A 190 -13.67 9.99 -3.51
N ASP A 191 -13.79 10.41 -2.24
CA ASP A 191 -14.33 11.72 -1.88
C ASP A 191 -13.50 12.88 -2.44
N VAL A 192 -12.19 12.68 -2.60
CA VAL A 192 -11.26 13.71 -3.11
C VAL A 192 -11.07 13.61 -4.62
N LEU A 193 -10.82 12.41 -5.13
CA LEU A 193 -10.44 12.23 -6.54
C LEU A 193 -11.65 11.98 -7.46
N HIS A 194 -12.79 11.60 -6.90
CA HIS A 194 -14.00 11.19 -7.63
C HIS A 194 -13.76 10.03 -8.62
N VAL A 195 -12.79 9.18 -8.33
CA VAL A 195 -12.47 7.97 -9.07
C VAL A 195 -12.98 6.77 -8.27
N PRO A 196 -13.71 5.82 -8.87
CA PRO A 196 -14.14 4.61 -8.17
C PRO A 196 -12.96 3.88 -7.53
N CYS A 197 -13.13 3.41 -6.29
CA CYS A 197 -12.06 2.76 -5.55
C CYS A 197 -12.54 1.45 -4.95
N ALA A 198 -11.75 0.40 -5.07
CA ALA A 198 -12.02 -0.90 -4.47
C ALA A 198 -10.78 -1.46 -3.78
N VAL A 199 -10.98 -2.15 -2.68
CA VAL A 199 -9.93 -2.95 -2.03
C VAL A 199 -10.07 -4.39 -2.53
N ALA A 200 -8.96 -4.99 -2.98
CA ALA A 200 -8.95 -6.36 -3.45
C ALA A 200 -9.33 -7.34 -2.33
N ASP A 201 -9.86 -8.50 -2.71
CA ASP A 201 -10.00 -9.62 -1.79
C ASP A 201 -8.62 -10.07 -1.29
N ASP A 202 -8.50 -10.32 0.02
CA ASP A 202 -7.22 -10.72 0.66
C ASP A 202 -6.02 -9.85 0.24
N PRO A 203 -6.08 -8.51 0.40
CA PRO A 203 -5.14 -7.58 -0.20
C PRO A 203 -3.68 -7.83 0.21
N GLN A 204 -3.45 -8.42 1.39
CA GLN A 204 -2.13 -8.74 1.93
C GLN A 204 -1.35 -9.76 1.10
N VAL A 205 -2.06 -10.63 0.38
CA VAL A 205 -1.44 -11.75 -0.36
C VAL A 205 -1.45 -11.55 -1.88
N CYS A 206 -2.04 -10.47 -2.39
CA CYS A 206 -2.15 -10.23 -3.84
C CYS A 206 -0.81 -10.37 -4.58
N VAL A 207 0.26 -9.76 -4.09
CA VAL A 207 1.59 -9.85 -4.73
C VAL A 207 2.08 -11.29 -4.76
N ALA A 208 1.92 -12.04 -3.66
CA ALA A 208 2.32 -13.45 -3.60
C ALA A 208 1.48 -14.33 -4.54
N MET A 209 0.18 -14.10 -4.59
CA MET A 209 -0.74 -14.80 -5.49
C MET A 209 -0.42 -14.52 -6.96
N GLY A 210 -0.12 -13.26 -7.30
CA GLY A 210 0.31 -12.89 -8.65
C GLY A 210 1.62 -13.57 -9.06
N CYS A 211 2.60 -13.62 -8.17
CA CYS A 211 3.83 -14.38 -8.40
C CYS A 211 3.53 -15.88 -8.60
N GLY A 212 2.61 -16.45 -7.80
CA GLY A 212 2.17 -17.84 -7.93
C GLY A 212 1.59 -18.13 -9.32
N ARG A 213 0.68 -17.28 -9.81
CA ARG A 213 0.09 -17.42 -11.18
C ARG A 213 1.16 -17.45 -12.26
N VAL A 214 2.18 -16.58 -12.15
CA VAL A 214 3.30 -16.56 -13.12
C VAL A 214 4.14 -17.85 -13.06
N VAL A 215 4.29 -18.46 -11.89
CA VAL A 215 5.00 -19.73 -11.71
C VAL A 215 4.18 -20.90 -12.26
N ASP A 216 2.88 -20.91 -12.04
CA ASP A 216 1.99 -21.98 -12.46
C ASP A 216 1.77 -21.97 -13.99
N GLU A 217 1.70 -20.77 -14.60
CA GLU A 217 1.44 -20.60 -16.04
C GLU A 217 2.55 -19.81 -16.76
N PRO A 218 3.81 -20.29 -16.72
CA PRO A 218 4.98 -19.51 -17.17
C PRO A 218 4.98 -19.20 -18.68
N ASN A 219 4.22 -19.94 -19.47
CA ASN A 219 4.12 -19.70 -20.91
C ASN A 219 3.21 -18.52 -21.24
N ILE A 220 2.16 -18.32 -20.45
CA ILE A 220 1.22 -17.21 -20.60
C ILE A 220 1.91 -15.90 -20.17
N TYR A 221 2.54 -15.91 -19.01
CA TYR A 221 3.11 -14.71 -18.37
C TYR A 221 4.59 -14.44 -18.69
N LYS A 222 5.16 -15.15 -19.68
CA LYS A 222 6.58 -15.00 -20.04
C LYS A 222 6.97 -13.58 -20.44
N HIS A 223 6.04 -12.85 -21.04
CA HIS A 223 6.25 -11.47 -21.48
C HIS A 223 6.36 -10.47 -20.33
N LEU A 224 5.78 -10.79 -19.17
CA LEU A 224 5.83 -9.96 -17.96
C LEU A 224 7.17 -10.09 -17.21
N LEU A 225 7.95 -11.13 -17.49
CA LEU A 225 9.21 -11.39 -16.83
C LEU A 225 10.32 -10.54 -17.49
N GLY A 226 10.96 -9.71 -16.71
CA GLY A 226 12.09 -8.89 -17.15
C GLY A 226 13.18 -9.69 -17.84
N ASP A 227 13.93 -9.01 -18.70
CA ASP A 227 14.87 -9.56 -19.68
C ASP A 227 15.82 -10.62 -19.09
N LYS A 228 15.85 -11.79 -19.74
CA LYS A 228 16.75 -12.89 -19.45
C LYS A 228 18.15 -12.56 -19.93
N ARG A 229 18.88 -11.66 -19.29
CA ARG A 229 20.31 -11.61 -19.52
C ARG A 229 20.94 -12.79 -18.82
N ARG A 230 21.27 -13.81 -19.61
CA ARG A 230 22.25 -14.83 -19.20
C ARG A 230 23.52 -14.08 -18.84
N ILE A 231 23.92 -14.14 -17.58
CA ILE A 231 25.29 -13.85 -17.15
C ILE A 231 26.15 -15.05 -17.49
#